data_2cc6c2aad2a611fbfbd67c698d931dbf
#
_entry.id   2cc6c2aad2a611fbfbd67c698d931dbf
#
_cell.length_a   1.000
_cell.length_b   1.000
_cell.length_c   1.000
_cell.angle_alpha   90.00
_cell.angle_beta   90.00
_cell.angle_gamma   90.00
#
_symmetry.space_group_name_H-M   'P 1'
#
loop_
_entity.id
_entity.type
_entity.pdbx_description
1 polymer ?
#
loop_
_entity_poly.entity_id
_entity_poly.type
_entity_poly.pdbx_seq_one_letter_code
_entity_poly.pdbx_strand_id
1 'polypeptide(L)'
;MTPVSALFQLDGTFLDNISLLGVVTPAVTALAFAGLVVLFVTRYRRCPANRVLVISGRVGGDGTARCISGGGAFVWPVIQEYAYLSLEPIQIDIPLKDALSLENIRVAVPSVFTVAIGTDSEVRSNAAVRLLGLTHEQIKRQAQDIIFGQ
;
A
#
# COMPACT_ATOMS: atom_id res chain seq x y z
N MET A 1 -22.57 51.02 53.42
CA MET A 1 -21.79 49.75 53.61
C MET A 1 -21.65 49.09 52.24
N THR A 2 -20.54 49.28 51.62
CA THR A 2 -20.31 48.96 50.21
C THR A 2 -19.88 47.51 50.00
N PRO A 3 -20.27 46.89 48.91
CA PRO A 3 -20.01 45.49 48.66
C PRO A 3 -18.59 45.26 48.12
N VAL A 4 -17.59 45.57 48.93
CA VAL A 4 -16.17 45.30 48.58
C VAL A 4 -15.88 43.80 48.65
N SER A 5 -16.67 43.04 49.40
CA SER A 5 -16.56 41.58 49.52
C SER A 5 -16.96 40.80 48.25
N ALA A 6 -17.81 41.40 47.42
CA ALA A 6 -18.25 40.75 46.17
C ALA A 6 -17.20 40.84 45.06
N LEU A 7 -16.37 41.87 45.08
CA LEU A 7 -15.24 42.05 44.13
C LEU A 7 -14.08 41.06 44.43
N PHE A 8 -13.89 40.74 45.71
CA PHE A 8 -12.82 39.80 46.11
C PHE A 8 -13.16 38.34 45.86
N GLN A 9 -14.46 38.00 45.73
CA GLN A 9 -14.87 36.62 45.36
C GLN A 9 -14.80 36.33 43.87
N LEU A 10 -14.82 37.33 43.01
CA LEU A 10 -14.68 37.17 41.57
C LEU A 10 -13.23 36.86 41.16
N ASP A 11 -12.25 37.32 41.91
CA ASP A 11 -10.84 37.07 41.60
C ASP A 11 -10.39 35.62 41.86
N GLY A 12 -10.95 34.97 42.89
CA GLY A 12 -10.61 33.59 43.22
C GLY A 12 -11.06 32.58 42.14
N THR A 13 -12.30 32.71 41.69
CA THR A 13 -12.86 31.83 40.63
C THR A 13 -12.22 32.12 39.26
N PHE A 14 -11.80 33.36 39.03
CA PHE A 14 -11.12 33.73 37.79
C PHE A 14 -9.70 33.17 37.75
N LEU A 15 -8.98 33.20 38.85
CA LEU A 15 -7.62 32.66 39.00
C LEU A 15 -7.64 31.12 38.96
N ASP A 16 -8.65 30.45 39.56
CA ASP A 16 -8.85 29.02 39.47
C ASP A 16 -9.16 28.56 38.04
N ASN A 17 -9.98 29.30 37.32
CA ASN A 17 -10.25 29.04 35.91
C ASN A 17 -9.01 29.25 35.03
N ILE A 18 -8.19 30.27 35.31
CA ILE A 18 -6.94 30.49 34.59
C ILE A 18 -5.93 29.39 34.90
N SER A 19 -5.84 28.90 36.12
CA SER A 19 -4.94 27.82 36.50
C SER A 19 -5.38 26.47 35.88
N LEU A 20 -6.69 26.19 35.85
CA LEU A 20 -7.25 25.04 35.15
C LEU A 20 -7.01 25.14 33.63
N LEU A 21 -7.28 26.28 33.02
CA LEU A 21 -6.96 26.49 31.59
C LEU A 21 -5.46 26.39 31.36
N GLY A 22 -4.62 26.88 32.24
CA GLY A 22 -3.15 26.82 32.14
C GLY A 22 -2.59 25.41 32.18
N VAL A 23 -3.27 24.45 32.80
CA VAL A 23 -2.87 23.02 32.82
C VAL A 23 -3.59 22.20 31.74
N VAL A 24 -4.85 22.48 31.49
CA VAL A 24 -5.67 21.72 30.53
C VAL A 24 -5.22 22.00 29.07
N THR A 25 -4.89 23.27 28.75
CA THR A 25 -4.46 23.61 27.38
C THR A 25 -3.19 22.87 26.93
N PRO A 26 -2.09 22.83 27.71
CA PRO A 26 -0.91 22.08 27.30
C PRO A 26 -1.16 20.55 27.27
N ALA A 27 -2.01 20.04 28.17
CA ALA A 27 -2.35 18.62 28.18
C ALA A 27 -3.14 18.21 26.91
N VAL A 28 -4.13 19.02 26.52
CA VAL A 28 -4.92 18.78 25.29
C VAL A 28 -4.05 18.93 24.04
N THR A 29 -3.18 19.93 24.01
CA THR A 29 -2.24 20.13 22.89
C THR A 29 -1.25 18.98 22.77
N ALA A 30 -0.71 18.49 23.89
CA ALA A 30 0.18 17.33 23.91
C ALA A 30 -0.51 16.05 23.42
N LEU A 31 -1.77 15.81 23.85
CA LEU A 31 -2.59 14.71 23.41
C LEU A 31 -2.92 14.79 21.90
N ALA A 32 -3.28 15.96 21.42
CA ALA A 32 -3.54 16.21 20.00
C ALA A 32 -2.28 15.99 19.16
N PHE A 33 -1.14 16.48 19.63
CA PHE A 33 0.15 16.27 18.96
C PHE A 33 0.55 14.80 18.95
N ALA A 34 0.41 14.08 20.06
CA ALA A 34 0.66 12.64 20.12
C ALA A 34 -0.25 11.85 19.16
N GLY A 35 -1.54 12.20 19.11
CA GLY A 35 -2.49 11.62 18.17
C GLY A 35 -2.09 11.86 16.70
N LEU A 36 -1.62 13.05 16.39
CA LEU A 36 -1.16 13.41 15.04
C LEU A 36 0.11 12.64 14.66
N VAL A 37 1.06 12.50 15.59
CA VAL A 37 2.27 11.70 15.37
C VAL A 37 1.92 10.22 15.13
N VAL A 38 1.03 9.64 15.93
CA VAL A 38 0.56 8.26 15.76
C VAL A 38 -0.12 8.08 14.39
N LEU A 39 -0.98 9.02 14.00
CA LEU A 39 -1.59 9.06 12.66
C LEU A 39 -0.53 9.07 11.56
N PHE A 40 0.49 9.89 11.68
CA PHE A 40 1.54 10.01 10.68
C PHE A 40 2.36 8.71 10.55
N VAL A 41 2.75 8.11 11.68
CA VAL A 41 3.53 6.87 11.72
C VAL A 41 2.73 5.69 11.17
N THR A 42 1.44 5.57 11.50
CA THR A 42 0.59 4.47 11.03
C THR A 42 0.27 4.56 9.55
N ARG A 43 0.34 5.76 8.95
CA ARG A 43 0.05 6.00 7.53
C ARG A 43 1.27 5.88 6.62
N TYR A 44 2.45 5.83 7.18
CA TYR A 44 3.66 5.60 6.41
C TYR A 44 3.82 4.11 6.09
N ARG A 45 3.69 3.75 4.81
CA ARG A 45 3.87 2.38 4.33
C ARG A 45 5.20 2.22 3.62
N ARG A 46 5.96 1.22 4.05
CA ARG A 46 7.23 0.85 3.40
C ARG A 46 6.97 -0.22 2.36
N CYS A 47 7.60 -0.08 1.21
CA CYS A 47 7.58 -1.08 0.15
C CYS A 47 8.89 -1.87 0.19
N PRO A 48 8.86 -3.19 0.46
CA PRO A 48 10.04 -4.03 0.35
C PRO A 48 10.49 -4.15 -1.11
N ALA A 49 11.76 -4.49 -1.34
CA ALA A 49 12.37 -4.52 -2.67
C ALA A 49 11.77 -5.57 -3.62
N ASN A 50 11.21 -6.65 -3.08
CA ASN A 50 10.60 -7.75 -3.85
C ASN A 50 9.11 -7.53 -4.21
N ARG A 51 8.55 -6.37 -3.84
CA ARG A 51 7.16 -6.03 -4.12
C ARG A 51 7.06 -4.62 -4.68
N VAL A 52 5.99 -4.38 -5.43
CA VAL A 52 5.61 -3.03 -5.88
C VAL A 52 4.38 -2.60 -5.11
N LEU A 53 4.46 -1.41 -4.51
CA LEU A 53 3.32 -0.76 -3.91
C LEU A 53 2.56 -0.01 -5.00
N VAL A 54 1.36 -0.46 -5.29
CA VAL A 54 0.45 0.19 -6.23
C VAL A 54 -0.54 0.99 -5.41
N ILE A 55 -0.57 2.30 -5.64
CA ILE A 55 -1.52 3.21 -5.01
C ILE A 55 -2.52 3.60 -6.09
N SER A 56 -3.77 3.21 -5.89
CA SER A 56 -4.91 3.57 -6.73
C SER A 56 -5.76 4.64 -6.05
N GLY A 57 -6.44 5.45 -6.84
CA GLY A 57 -7.27 6.54 -6.37
C GLY A 57 -6.78 7.90 -6.83
N ARG A 58 -7.15 8.96 -6.12
CA ARG A 58 -6.75 10.33 -6.46
C ARG A 58 -5.27 10.56 -6.15
N VAL A 59 -4.42 10.19 -7.08
CA VAL A 59 -2.99 10.46 -7.04
C VAL A 59 -2.76 11.75 -7.83
N GLY A 60 -2.08 12.72 -7.24
CA GLY A 60 -1.79 14.00 -7.92
C GLY A 60 -0.93 13.75 -9.16
N GLY A 61 -1.55 13.78 -10.34
CA GLY A 61 -0.97 13.51 -11.64
C GLY A 61 -1.99 12.88 -12.57
N ASP A 62 -1.65 12.75 -13.83
CA ASP A 62 -2.54 12.31 -14.94
C ASP A 62 -2.82 10.78 -14.94
N GLY A 63 -2.45 10.06 -13.88
CA GLY A 63 -2.55 8.60 -13.81
C GLY A 63 -3.51 8.10 -12.72
N THR A 64 -4.28 7.06 -13.07
CA THR A 64 -5.22 6.38 -12.15
C THR A 64 -4.52 5.50 -11.12
N ALA A 65 -3.25 5.13 -11.35
CA ALA A 65 -2.45 4.32 -10.43
C ALA A 65 -0.99 4.73 -10.47
N ARG A 66 -0.36 4.78 -9.28
CA ARG A 66 1.08 5.05 -9.12
C ARG A 66 1.77 3.81 -8.56
N CYS A 67 2.76 3.32 -9.30
CA CYS A 67 3.60 2.20 -8.90
C CYS A 67 4.88 2.70 -8.23
N ILE A 68 5.15 2.26 -7.00
CA ILE A 68 6.35 2.61 -6.25
C ILE A 68 7.10 1.31 -5.94
N SER A 69 8.32 1.21 -6.45
CA SER A 69 9.23 0.09 -6.18
C SER A 69 10.34 0.56 -5.26
N GLY A 70 10.33 0.05 -4.04
CA GLY A 70 11.27 0.42 -3.00
C GLY A 70 10.94 1.77 -2.33
N GLY A 71 11.42 1.96 -1.13
CA GLY A 71 11.18 3.16 -0.33
C GLY A 71 9.87 3.13 0.45
N GLY A 72 9.30 4.28 0.69
CA GLY A 72 8.04 4.42 1.42
C GLY A 72 7.15 5.49 0.81
N ALA A 73 5.86 5.30 0.95
CA ALA A 73 4.85 6.26 0.54
C ALA A 73 3.87 6.56 1.66
N PHE A 74 3.38 7.76 1.64
CA PHE A 74 2.30 8.18 2.50
C PHE A 74 0.97 7.94 1.77
N VAL A 75 0.11 7.12 2.37
CA VAL A 75 -1.17 6.74 1.78
C VAL A 75 -2.32 7.38 2.56
N TRP A 76 -3.18 8.13 1.87
CA TRP A 76 -4.38 8.73 2.45
C TRP A 76 -5.54 7.71 2.46
N PRO A 77 -5.99 7.27 3.64
CA PRO A 77 -6.92 6.14 3.76
C PRO A 77 -8.33 6.39 3.23
N VAL A 78 -8.71 7.66 3.05
CA VAL A 78 -10.06 8.04 2.61
C VAL A 78 -10.16 8.15 1.09
N ILE A 79 -9.03 8.43 0.42
CA ILE A 79 -9.01 8.79 -1.00
C ILE A 79 -8.18 7.81 -1.82
N GLN A 80 -7.27 7.07 -1.16
CA GLN A 80 -6.33 6.19 -1.83
C GLN A 80 -6.41 4.78 -1.26
N GLU A 81 -6.42 3.82 -2.17
CA GLU A 81 -6.29 2.40 -1.88
C GLU A 81 -4.88 1.94 -2.26
N TYR A 82 -4.32 1.03 -1.48
CA TYR A 82 -3.01 0.46 -1.77
C TYR A 82 -3.07 -1.06 -1.88
N ALA A 83 -2.32 -1.60 -2.81
CA ALA A 83 -2.13 -3.03 -2.93
C ALA A 83 -0.67 -3.36 -3.23
N TYR A 84 -0.24 -4.54 -2.86
CA TYR A 84 1.10 -5.04 -3.12
C TYR A 84 1.06 -6.04 -4.27
N LEU A 85 1.89 -5.79 -5.30
CA LEU A 85 2.13 -6.73 -6.38
C LEU A 85 3.48 -7.42 -6.13
N SER A 86 3.51 -8.75 -6.06
CA SER A 86 4.76 -9.51 -5.95
C SER A 86 5.51 -9.49 -7.28
N LEU A 87 6.82 -9.26 -7.22
CA LEU A 87 7.72 -9.36 -8.37
C LEU A 87 8.43 -10.72 -8.41
N GLU A 88 8.07 -11.63 -7.51
CA GLU A 88 8.70 -12.94 -7.44
C GLU A 88 8.45 -13.73 -8.73
N PRO A 89 9.47 -14.38 -9.30
CA PRO A 89 9.30 -15.20 -10.47
C PRO A 89 8.42 -16.41 -10.16
N ILE A 90 7.51 -16.71 -11.08
CA ILE A 90 6.59 -17.82 -11.00
C ILE A 90 7.11 -18.96 -11.89
N GLN A 91 7.25 -20.14 -11.32
CA GLN A 91 7.58 -21.34 -12.08
C GLN A 91 6.31 -22.05 -12.54
N ILE A 92 6.27 -22.37 -13.83
CA ILE A 92 5.17 -23.04 -14.50
C ILE A 92 5.69 -24.32 -15.11
N ASP A 93 5.22 -25.44 -14.60
CA ASP A 93 5.54 -26.76 -15.11
C ASP A 93 4.58 -27.10 -16.27
N ILE A 94 5.14 -27.33 -17.44
CA ILE A 94 4.39 -27.69 -18.65
C ILE A 94 4.93 -29.02 -19.18
N PRO A 95 4.36 -30.14 -18.76
CA PRO A 95 4.73 -31.44 -19.33
C PRO A 95 4.14 -31.58 -20.74
N LEU A 96 4.96 -31.36 -21.75
CA LEU A 96 4.60 -31.65 -23.12
C LEU A 96 4.59 -33.19 -23.31
N LYS A 97 3.40 -33.77 -23.40
CA LYS A 97 3.19 -35.17 -23.68
C LYS A 97 2.82 -35.31 -25.16
N ASP A 98 3.34 -36.35 -25.81
CA ASP A 98 3.07 -36.65 -27.20
C ASP A 98 3.53 -35.59 -28.22
N ALA A 99 4.58 -34.86 -27.95
CA ALA A 99 5.20 -33.98 -28.94
C ALA A 99 5.83 -34.84 -30.05
N LEU A 100 5.60 -34.46 -31.32
CA LEU A 100 6.19 -35.17 -32.48
C LEU A 100 7.55 -34.56 -32.79
N SER A 101 8.57 -35.43 -32.83
CA SER A 101 9.89 -35.07 -33.38
C SER A 101 9.82 -34.90 -34.89
N LEU A 102 10.82 -34.26 -35.49
CA LEU A 102 10.99 -34.22 -36.96
C LEU A 102 10.97 -35.57 -37.63
N GLU A 103 11.36 -36.61 -36.92
CA GLU A 103 11.34 -38.02 -37.40
C GLU A 103 10.01 -38.75 -37.10
N ASN A 104 8.96 -37.98 -36.73
CA ASN A 104 7.63 -38.51 -36.43
C ASN A 104 7.58 -39.45 -35.22
N ILE A 105 8.51 -39.35 -34.31
CA ILE A 105 8.58 -40.10 -33.04
C ILE A 105 7.90 -39.29 -31.95
N ARG A 106 7.03 -39.93 -31.18
CA ARG A 106 6.41 -39.30 -30.01
C ARG A 106 7.39 -39.23 -28.84
N VAL A 107 7.60 -38.04 -28.35
CA VAL A 107 8.51 -37.77 -27.22
C VAL A 107 7.76 -37.02 -26.11
N ALA A 108 8.07 -37.31 -24.88
CA ALA A 108 7.59 -36.57 -23.73
C ALA A 108 8.72 -35.61 -23.26
N VAL A 109 8.46 -34.32 -23.30
CA VAL A 109 9.45 -33.31 -22.90
C VAL A 109 8.91 -32.55 -21.68
N PRO A 110 9.39 -32.84 -20.46
CA PRO A 110 9.04 -32.04 -19.31
C PRO A 110 9.74 -30.69 -19.45
N SER A 111 8.95 -29.62 -19.46
CA SER A 111 9.45 -28.25 -19.57
C SER A 111 9.02 -27.41 -18.38
N VAL A 112 9.94 -26.58 -17.86
CA VAL A 112 9.66 -25.62 -16.79
C VAL A 112 9.93 -24.21 -17.30
N PHE A 113 8.92 -23.36 -17.22
CA PHE A 113 9.02 -21.97 -17.62
C PHE A 113 9.05 -21.09 -16.38
N THR A 114 9.99 -20.16 -16.34
CA THR A 114 10.06 -19.15 -15.29
C THR A 114 9.59 -17.82 -15.86
N VAL A 115 8.48 -17.30 -15.33
CA VAL A 115 7.87 -16.04 -15.73
C VAL A 115 8.07 -15.01 -14.64
N ALA A 116 8.54 -13.82 -15.01
CA ALA A 116 8.74 -12.72 -14.09
C ALA A 116 8.24 -11.41 -14.70
N ILE A 117 7.86 -10.48 -13.83
CA ILE A 117 7.46 -9.12 -14.24
C ILE A 117 8.73 -8.32 -14.51
N GLY A 118 8.79 -7.64 -15.65
CA GLY A 118 9.93 -6.81 -16.04
C GLY A 118 10.18 -5.66 -15.06
N THR A 119 11.44 -5.22 -14.98
CA THR A 119 11.89 -4.16 -14.07
C THR A 119 11.58 -2.75 -14.57
N ASP A 120 11.16 -2.60 -15.81
CA ASP A 120 10.83 -1.30 -16.40
C ASP A 120 9.58 -0.70 -15.76
N SER A 121 9.59 0.62 -15.57
CA SER A 121 8.51 1.35 -14.91
C SER A 121 7.18 1.22 -15.66
N GLU A 122 7.22 1.26 -16.99
CA GLU A 122 6.04 1.15 -17.84
C GLU A 122 5.46 -0.27 -17.80
N VAL A 123 6.31 -1.29 -17.91
CA VAL A 123 5.90 -2.71 -17.82
C VAL A 123 5.27 -3.00 -16.47
N ARG A 124 5.85 -2.49 -15.37
CA ARG A 124 5.29 -2.64 -14.03
C ARG A 124 3.92 -1.96 -13.87
N SER A 125 3.77 -0.76 -14.44
CA SER A 125 2.49 -0.05 -14.41
C SER A 125 1.40 -0.83 -15.15
N ASN A 126 1.72 -1.35 -16.32
CA ASN A 126 0.81 -2.19 -17.12
C ASN A 126 0.49 -3.51 -16.41
N ALA A 127 1.49 -4.15 -15.80
CA ALA A 127 1.28 -5.35 -15.00
C ALA A 127 0.41 -5.07 -13.77
N ALA A 128 0.61 -3.94 -13.09
CA ALA A 128 -0.20 -3.54 -11.96
C ALA A 128 -1.68 -3.40 -12.33
N VAL A 129 -1.98 -2.73 -13.44
CA VAL A 129 -3.38 -2.56 -13.88
C VAL A 129 -4.06 -3.88 -14.23
N ARG A 130 -3.31 -4.84 -14.77
CA ARG A 130 -3.88 -6.11 -15.28
C ARG A 130 -3.89 -7.23 -14.24
N LEU A 131 -2.88 -7.29 -13.38
CA LEU A 131 -2.66 -8.38 -12.44
C LEU A 131 -3.07 -8.04 -10.99
N LEU A 132 -3.35 -6.77 -10.71
CA LEU A 132 -3.80 -6.35 -9.40
C LEU A 132 -5.13 -7.02 -9.05
N GLY A 133 -5.17 -7.66 -7.88
CA GLY A 133 -6.37 -8.40 -7.44
C GLY A 133 -6.42 -9.87 -7.87
N LEU A 134 -5.52 -10.31 -8.75
CA LEU A 134 -5.41 -11.72 -9.09
C LEU A 134 -4.56 -12.49 -8.07
N THR A 135 -5.01 -13.69 -7.75
CA THR A 135 -4.24 -14.61 -6.93
C THR A 135 -3.07 -15.18 -7.74
N HIS A 136 -1.97 -15.55 -7.06
CA HIS A 136 -0.81 -16.18 -7.69
C HIS A 136 -1.17 -17.36 -8.61
N GLU A 137 -2.11 -18.21 -8.19
CA GLU A 137 -2.63 -19.32 -8.99
C GLU A 137 -3.37 -18.88 -10.26
N GLN A 138 -4.09 -17.77 -10.21
CA GLN A 138 -4.78 -17.22 -11.38
C GLN A 138 -3.79 -16.68 -12.40
N ILE A 139 -2.74 -15.99 -11.93
CA ILE A 139 -1.65 -15.51 -12.79
C ILE A 139 -0.93 -16.67 -13.44
N LYS A 140 -0.65 -17.74 -12.67
CA LYS A 140 -0.03 -18.96 -13.16
C LYS A 140 -0.86 -19.61 -14.27
N ARG A 141 -2.18 -19.74 -14.08
CA ARG A 141 -3.10 -20.31 -15.09
C ARG A 141 -3.14 -19.45 -16.35
N GLN A 142 -3.28 -18.15 -16.24
CA GLN A 142 -3.27 -17.24 -17.40
C GLN A 142 -1.97 -17.34 -18.19
N ALA A 143 -0.83 -17.39 -17.50
CA ALA A 143 0.46 -17.57 -18.17
C ALA A 143 0.57 -18.93 -18.84
N GLN A 144 0.06 -19.99 -18.21
CA GLN A 144 -0.05 -21.32 -18.80
C GLN A 144 -0.87 -21.32 -20.10
N ASP A 145 -2.06 -20.72 -20.05
CA ASP A 145 -2.96 -20.64 -21.21
C ASP A 145 -2.33 -19.89 -22.38
N ILE A 146 -1.57 -18.84 -22.10
CA ILE A 146 -0.83 -18.08 -23.13
C ILE A 146 0.28 -18.95 -23.77
N ILE A 147 1.02 -19.71 -22.95
CA ILE A 147 2.11 -20.55 -23.44
C ILE A 147 1.56 -21.73 -24.24
N PHE A 148 0.44 -22.31 -23.84
CA PHE A 148 -0.22 -23.41 -24.59
C PHE A 148 -0.93 -22.92 -25.84
N GLY A 149 -1.37 -21.68 -25.90
CA GLY A 149 -2.12 -21.11 -27.03
C GLY A 149 -1.24 -20.62 -28.19
N GLN A 150 0.09 -20.71 -28.06
CA GLN A 150 1.05 -20.41 -29.13
C GLN A 150 1.56 -21.68 -29.80
#